data_11e35a012d8ae0551f9ce84886e119c8
#
_entry.id   11e35a012d8ae0551f9ce84886e119c8
#
_cell.length_a   1.000
_cell.length_b   1.000
_cell.length_c   1.000
_cell.angle_alpha   90.00
_cell.angle_beta   90.00
_cell.angle_gamma   90.00
#
_symmetry.space_group_name_H-M   'P 1'
#
loop_
_entity.id
_entity.type
_entity.pdbx_description
1 polymer ?
#
loop_
_entity_poly.entity_id
_entity_poly.type
_entity_poly.pdbx_seq_one_letter_code
_entity_poly.pdbx_strand_id
1 'polypeptide(L)'
;PDGLDSAAASSITCAGVTTYKAVKLSKIRPGQWIAIYGLGGLGNLALQYAKNVFNAKVIAIDVNDEQLKLATEMGADLAINSRTEDAARIVQEKAGGAHAAVVTAVAKAAFNSAVDAVRAGGRVVAVGLPPESMSLDIPRLVLDGIEVVGSLVGTRQDLTEAFQFAAEGKVVPK
;
A
#
# COMPACT_ATOMS: atom_id res chain seq x y z
N PRO A 1 -14.14 -19.02 -7.44
CA PRO A 1 -14.13 -20.06 -6.39
C PRO A 1 -15.50 -20.13 -5.71
N ASP A 2 -15.89 -21.34 -5.32
CA ASP A 2 -17.12 -21.54 -4.55
C ASP A 2 -16.99 -20.83 -3.19
N GLY A 3 -18.10 -20.22 -2.73
CA GLY A 3 -18.15 -19.56 -1.43
C GLY A 3 -17.82 -18.06 -1.43
N LEU A 4 -17.51 -17.47 -2.58
CA LEU A 4 -17.34 -16.03 -2.68
C LEU A 4 -18.63 -15.38 -3.20
N ASP A 5 -19.17 -14.41 -2.44
CA ASP A 5 -20.32 -13.60 -2.86
C ASP A 5 -20.01 -12.78 -4.13
N SER A 6 -20.99 -12.62 -5.00
CA SER A 6 -20.83 -11.93 -6.29
C SER A 6 -20.41 -10.46 -6.14
N ALA A 7 -20.87 -9.77 -5.09
CA ALA A 7 -20.48 -8.39 -4.83
C ALA A 7 -19.01 -8.31 -4.39
N ALA A 8 -18.56 -9.19 -3.50
CA ALA A 8 -17.17 -9.31 -3.11
C ALA A 8 -16.29 -9.70 -4.32
N ALA A 9 -16.74 -10.66 -5.14
CA ALA A 9 -16.05 -11.06 -6.35
C ALA A 9 -15.84 -9.89 -7.33
N SER A 10 -16.84 -9.03 -7.51
CA SER A 10 -16.74 -7.86 -8.40
C SER A 10 -15.65 -6.89 -7.95
N SER A 11 -15.50 -6.66 -6.65
CA SER A 11 -14.45 -5.81 -6.09
C SER A 11 -13.05 -6.41 -6.28
N ILE A 12 -12.92 -7.74 -6.20
CA ILE A 12 -11.64 -8.43 -6.39
C ILE A 12 -11.17 -8.37 -7.85
N THR A 13 -12.08 -8.36 -8.83
CA THR A 13 -11.70 -8.36 -10.26
C THR A 13 -10.96 -7.09 -10.69
N CYS A 14 -11.11 -5.98 -9.97
CA CYS A 14 -10.42 -4.73 -10.28
C CYS A 14 -9.54 -4.28 -9.10
N ALA A 15 -10.16 -3.82 -8.01
CA ALA A 15 -9.43 -3.27 -6.88
C ALA A 15 -8.60 -4.33 -6.14
N GLY A 16 -9.14 -5.54 -5.98
CA GLY A 16 -8.45 -6.64 -5.31
C GLY A 16 -7.19 -7.09 -6.05
N VAL A 17 -7.28 -7.39 -7.35
CA VAL A 17 -6.11 -7.79 -8.13
C VAL A 17 -5.07 -6.67 -8.24
N THR A 18 -5.52 -5.42 -8.38
CA THR A 18 -4.63 -4.25 -8.46
C THR A 18 -3.78 -4.11 -7.20
N THR A 19 -4.41 -4.20 -6.05
CA THR A 19 -3.72 -4.03 -4.76
C THR A 19 -2.90 -5.25 -4.37
N TYR A 20 -3.36 -6.46 -4.68
CA TYR A 20 -2.57 -7.67 -4.53
C TYR A 20 -1.27 -7.58 -5.32
N LYS A 21 -1.37 -7.25 -6.62
CA LYS A 21 -0.21 -7.08 -7.48
C LYS A 21 0.75 -6.02 -6.97
N ALA A 22 0.22 -4.88 -6.51
CA ALA A 22 1.04 -3.78 -5.99
C ALA A 22 1.83 -4.21 -4.73
N VAL A 23 1.18 -4.89 -3.78
CA VAL A 23 1.85 -5.39 -2.58
C VAL A 23 2.88 -6.48 -2.94
N LYS A 24 2.56 -7.39 -3.85
CA LYS A 24 3.50 -8.41 -4.36
C LYS A 24 4.73 -7.76 -5.03
N LEU A 25 4.50 -6.73 -5.85
CA LEU A 25 5.56 -6.00 -6.56
C LEU A 25 6.44 -5.19 -5.61
N SER A 26 5.93 -4.81 -4.44
CA SER A 26 6.71 -4.12 -3.41
C SER A 26 7.86 -4.95 -2.83
N LYS A 27 7.86 -6.26 -3.08
CA LYS A 27 8.82 -7.25 -2.57
C LYS A 27 8.88 -7.28 -1.03
N ILE A 28 7.81 -6.88 -0.37
CA ILE A 28 7.73 -6.91 1.09
C ILE A 28 7.87 -8.34 1.62
N ARG A 29 8.58 -8.48 2.73
CA ARG A 29 8.77 -9.76 3.41
C ARG A 29 8.09 -9.74 4.78
N PRO A 30 7.77 -10.92 5.34
CA PRO A 30 7.20 -11.01 6.68
C PRO A 30 8.01 -10.23 7.71
N GLY A 31 7.32 -9.49 8.57
CA GLY A 31 7.91 -8.66 9.62
C GLY A 31 8.50 -7.32 9.18
N GLN A 32 8.62 -7.07 7.88
CA GLN A 32 9.08 -5.78 7.35
C GLN A 32 7.96 -4.74 7.38
N TRP A 33 8.35 -3.46 7.36
CA TRP A 33 7.42 -2.33 7.34
C TRP A 33 7.03 -1.95 5.91
N ILE A 34 5.72 -1.85 5.67
CA ILE A 34 5.15 -1.32 4.44
C ILE A 34 4.25 -0.12 4.77
N ALA A 35 4.46 1.00 4.09
CA ALA A 35 3.61 2.18 4.19
C ALA A 35 2.55 2.15 3.08
N ILE A 36 1.29 2.38 3.43
CA ILE A 36 0.17 2.46 2.49
C ILE A 36 -0.39 3.88 2.54
N TYR A 37 -0.25 4.59 1.44
CA TYR A 37 -0.71 5.95 1.25
C TYR A 37 -2.06 5.97 0.54
N GLY A 38 -3.08 6.49 1.24
CA GLY A 38 -4.48 6.46 0.81
C GLY A 38 -5.16 5.16 1.23
N LEU A 39 -6.18 5.28 2.08
CA LEU A 39 -6.89 4.14 2.69
C LEU A 39 -8.34 4.01 2.24
N GLY A 40 -8.67 4.60 1.08
CA GLY A 40 -9.92 4.33 0.40
C GLY A 40 -10.07 2.86 0.00
N GLY A 41 -10.97 2.54 -0.92
CA GLY A 41 -11.26 1.15 -1.31
C GLY A 41 -10.02 0.35 -1.72
N LEU A 42 -9.09 0.95 -2.49
CA LEU A 42 -7.82 0.30 -2.87
C LEU A 42 -6.89 0.12 -1.65
N GLY A 43 -6.67 1.17 -0.88
CA GLY A 43 -5.75 1.12 0.25
C GLY A 43 -6.20 0.18 1.36
N ASN A 44 -7.50 0.08 1.57
CA ASN A 44 -8.11 -0.88 2.48
C ASN A 44 -7.76 -2.33 2.09
N LEU A 45 -7.89 -2.68 0.81
CA LEU A 45 -7.53 -4.00 0.32
C LEU A 45 -6.01 -4.22 0.37
N ALA A 46 -5.20 -3.21 0.01
CA ALA A 46 -3.74 -3.29 0.10
C ALA A 46 -3.27 -3.59 1.53
N LEU A 47 -3.90 -2.94 2.53
CA LEU A 47 -3.63 -3.19 3.95
C LEU A 47 -3.90 -4.66 4.31
N GLN A 48 -5.06 -5.19 3.91
CA GLN A 48 -5.42 -6.57 4.19
C GLN A 48 -4.45 -7.56 3.54
N TYR A 49 -4.07 -7.35 2.28
CA TYR A 49 -3.05 -8.18 1.63
C TYR A 49 -1.71 -8.10 2.38
N ALA A 50 -1.23 -6.90 2.66
CA ALA A 50 0.03 -6.71 3.37
C ALA A 50 0.04 -7.43 4.72
N LYS A 51 -1.06 -7.32 5.48
CA LYS A 51 -1.20 -7.89 6.82
C LYS A 51 -1.43 -9.39 6.78
N ASN A 52 -2.45 -9.85 6.07
CA ASN A 52 -3.00 -11.21 6.18
C ASN A 52 -2.38 -12.20 5.19
N VAL A 53 -1.75 -11.72 4.12
CA VAL A 53 -1.10 -12.56 3.10
C VAL A 53 0.41 -12.48 3.19
N PHE A 54 0.96 -11.27 3.24
CA PHE A 54 2.41 -11.06 3.29
C PHE A 54 2.99 -10.97 4.71
N ASN A 55 2.14 -10.94 5.73
CA ASN A 55 2.54 -10.91 7.13
C ASN A 55 3.48 -9.74 7.48
N ALA A 56 3.24 -8.59 6.85
CA ALA A 56 4.01 -7.37 7.02
C ALA A 56 3.51 -6.55 8.21
N LYS A 57 4.35 -5.63 8.70
CA LYS A 57 3.94 -4.54 9.58
C LYS A 57 3.46 -3.38 8.72
N VAL A 58 2.26 -2.87 8.99
CA VAL A 58 1.60 -1.88 8.14
C VAL A 58 1.57 -0.52 8.79
N ILE A 59 2.04 0.48 8.05
CA ILE A 59 1.87 1.91 8.36
C ILE A 59 0.77 2.44 7.45
N ALA A 60 -0.34 2.82 8.03
CA ALA A 60 -1.49 3.40 7.36
C ALA A 60 -1.36 4.93 7.32
N ILE A 61 -1.42 5.52 6.14
CA ILE A 61 -1.26 6.98 5.95
C ILE A 61 -2.42 7.50 5.11
N ASP A 62 -3.18 8.42 5.69
CA ASP A 62 -4.32 9.08 5.02
C ASP A 62 -4.49 10.50 5.56
N VAL A 63 -5.34 11.29 4.93
CA VAL A 63 -5.77 12.61 5.38
C VAL A 63 -7.10 12.58 6.16
N ASN A 64 -7.76 11.43 6.21
CA ASN A 64 -9.07 11.21 6.83
C ASN A 64 -8.95 10.32 8.07
N ASP A 65 -9.33 10.86 9.23
CA ASP A 65 -9.26 10.15 10.52
C ASP A 65 -10.18 8.91 10.57
N GLU A 66 -11.32 8.92 9.87
CA GLU A 66 -12.22 7.76 9.83
C GLU A 66 -11.55 6.57 9.11
N GLN A 67 -10.85 6.84 8.01
CA GLN A 67 -10.07 5.83 7.29
C GLN A 67 -8.91 5.29 8.14
N LEU A 68 -8.24 6.15 8.88
CA LEU A 68 -7.16 5.77 9.81
C LEU A 68 -7.67 4.91 10.96
N LYS A 69 -8.84 5.25 11.52
CA LYS A 69 -9.50 4.44 12.55
C LYS A 69 -9.84 3.05 12.01
N LEU A 70 -10.46 2.98 10.85
CA LEU A 70 -10.77 1.70 10.20
C LEU A 70 -9.50 0.87 9.93
N ALA A 71 -8.44 1.50 9.45
CA ALA A 71 -7.15 0.84 9.23
C ALA A 71 -6.57 0.26 10.52
N THR A 72 -6.68 0.98 11.63
CA THR A 72 -6.25 0.51 12.96
C THR A 72 -7.07 -0.69 13.41
N GLU A 73 -8.39 -0.66 13.24
CA GLU A 73 -9.29 -1.79 13.53
C GLU A 73 -8.98 -3.02 12.67
N MET A 74 -8.46 -2.80 11.46
CA MET A 74 -8.03 -3.84 10.53
C MET A 74 -6.59 -4.33 10.80
N GLY A 75 -5.92 -3.82 11.83
CA GLY A 75 -4.63 -4.29 12.28
C GLY A 75 -3.42 -3.52 11.73
N ALA A 76 -3.58 -2.27 11.28
CA ALA A 76 -2.43 -1.41 11.01
C ALA A 76 -1.61 -1.20 12.30
N ASP A 77 -0.30 -1.32 12.19
CA ASP A 77 0.61 -1.21 13.34
C ASP A 77 0.93 0.26 13.68
N LEU A 78 0.76 1.16 12.73
CA LEU A 78 0.90 2.61 12.89
C LEU A 78 -0.09 3.31 11.95
N ALA A 79 -0.74 4.37 12.45
CA ALA A 79 -1.64 5.22 11.67
C ALA A 79 -1.16 6.67 11.76
N ILE A 80 -1.09 7.37 10.63
CA ILE A 80 -0.57 8.75 10.54
C ILE A 80 -1.50 9.59 9.69
N ASN A 81 -1.95 10.73 10.23
CA ASN A 81 -2.72 11.71 9.47
C ASN A 81 -1.78 12.70 8.76
N SER A 82 -1.58 12.50 7.45
CA SER A 82 -0.68 13.33 6.66
C SER A 82 -1.19 14.76 6.39
N ARG A 83 -2.40 15.11 6.83
CA ARG A 83 -2.90 16.50 6.81
C ARG A 83 -2.29 17.32 7.95
N THR A 84 -2.04 16.70 9.10
CA THR A 84 -1.62 17.36 10.34
C THR A 84 -0.19 17.01 10.75
N GLU A 85 0.37 15.96 10.17
CA GLU A 85 1.68 15.41 10.55
C GLU A 85 2.56 15.19 9.32
N ASP A 86 3.86 15.30 9.50
CA ASP A 86 4.86 14.91 8.51
C ASP A 86 5.02 13.38 8.54
N ALA A 87 4.29 12.72 7.63
CA ALA A 87 4.25 11.26 7.58
C ALA A 87 5.62 10.65 7.31
N ALA A 88 6.40 11.22 6.38
CA ALA A 88 7.71 10.69 6.04
C ALA A 88 8.67 10.74 7.25
N ARG A 89 8.70 11.86 7.96
CA ARG A 89 9.51 12.02 9.17
C ARG A 89 9.11 11.01 10.25
N ILE A 90 7.82 10.83 10.50
CA ILE A 90 7.34 9.88 11.51
C ILE A 90 7.69 8.44 11.15
N VAL A 91 7.58 8.06 9.86
CA VAL A 91 7.97 6.74 9.39
C VAL A 91 9.47 6.50 9.59
N GLN A 92 10.31 7.50 9.32
CA GLN A 92 11.75 7.41 9.57
C GLN A 92 12.05 7.27 11.07
N GLU A 93 11.43 8.08 11.93
CA GLU A 93 11.65 8.05 13.37
C GLU A 93 11.16 6.76 14.04
N LYS A 94 9.97 6.27 13.66
CA LYS A 94 9.33 5.13 14.35
C LYS A 94 9.65 3.77 13.76
N ALA A 95 9.94 3.69 12.45
CA ALA A 95 10.19 2.43 11.76
C ALA A 95 11.60 2.34 11.15
N GLY A 96 12.41 3.40 11.25
CA GLY A 96 13.70 3.48 10.58
C GLY A 96 13.57 3.54 9.05
N GLY A 97 12.47 4.10 8.57
CA GLY A 97 12.04 4.07 7.18
C GLY A 97 11.31 2.78 6.80
N ALA A 98 10.32 2.87 5.93
CA ALA A 98 9.60 1.72 5.42
C ALA A 98 10.46 0.93 4.41
N HIS A 99 10.34 -0.40 4.40
CA HIS A 99 10.99 -1.24 3.39
C HIS A 99 10.33 -1.06 2.02
N ALA A 100 9.03 -0.79 2.03
CA ALA A 100 8.25 -0.49 0.84
C ALA A 100 7.14 0.52 1.14
N ALA A 101 6.67 1.19 0.09
CA ALA A 101 5.45 2.01 0.13
C ALA A 101 4.58 1.67 -1.08
N VAL A 102 3.27 1.62 -0.87
CA VAL A 102 2.25 1.49 -1.92
C VAL A 102 1.39 2.75 -1.90
N VAL A 103 1.32 3.45 -3.03
CA VAL A 103 0.60 4.72 -3.13
C VAL A 103 -0.66 4.53 -3.96
N THR A 104 -1.80 4.47 -3.29
CA THR A 104 -3.13 4.40 -3.92
C THR A 104 -3.84 5.76 -3.95
N ALA A 105 -3.33 6.73 -3.21
CA ALA A 105 -3.82 8.11 -3.21
C ALA A 105 -3.64 8.79 -4.57
N VAL A 106 -4.55 9.69 -4.92
CA VAL A 106 -4.51 10.48 -6.16
C VAL A 106 -4.01 11.90 -5.92
N ALA A 107 -2.97 12.05 -5.10
CA ALA A 107 -2.35 13.33 -4.76
C ALA A 107 -0.84 13.26 -4.88
N LYS A 108 -0.24 14.19 -5.62
CA LYS A 108 1.22 14.31 -5.81
C LYS A 108 2.00 14.28 -4.49
N ALA A 109 1.48 14.95 -3.47
CA ALA A 109 2.12 15.00 -2.15
C ALA A 109 2.31 13.61 -1.52
N ALA A 110 1.38 12.68 -1.73
CA ALA A 110 1.48 11.32 -1.24
C ALA A 110 2.65 10.55 -1.90
N PHE A 111 2.87 10.76 -3.20
CA PHE A 111 3.99 10.14 -3.92
C PHE A 111 5.33 10.69 -3.46
N ASN A 112 5.47 12.00 -3.30
CA ASN A 112 6.69 12.62 -2.79
C ASN A 112 7.00 12.13 -1.37
N SER A 113 5.99 12.16 -0.49
CA SER A 113 6.13 11.66 0.88
C SER A 113 6.50 10.17 0.94
N ALA A 114 5.98 9.34 0.03
CA ALA A 114 6.31 7.91 -0.02
C ALA A 114 7.79 7.67 -0.34
N VAL A 115 8.35 8.45 -1.27
CA VAL A 115 9.80 8.39 -1.57
C VAL A 115 10.62 8.79 -0.34
N ASP A 116 10.19 9.83 0.38
CA ASP A 116 10.88 10.31 1.58
C ASP A 116 10.73 9.37 2.78
N ALA A 117 9.68 8.56 2.81
CA ALA A 117 9.38 7.63 3.90
C ALA A 117 10.13 6.30 3.83
N VAL A 118 10.57 5.87 2.64
CA VAL A 118 11.27 4.59 2.51
C VAL A 118 12.73 4.69 2.97
N ARG A 119 13.25 3.58 3.47
CA ARG A 119 14.67 3.45 3.83
C ARG A 119 15.56 3.28 2.60
N ALA A 120 16.86 3.33 2.78
CA ALA A 120 17.81 2.93 1.75
C ALA A 120 17.51 1.50 1.27
N GLY A 121 17.53 1.30 -0.04
CA GLY A 121 17.10 0.05 -0.69
C GLY A 121 15.59 -0.16 -0.71
N GLY A 122 14.81 0.81 -0.26
CA GLY A 122 13.34 0.73 -0.25
C GLY A 122 12.72 0.86 -1.63
N ARG A 123 11.46 0.42 -1.74
CA ARG A 123 10.72 0.45 -2.99
C ARG A 123 9.38 1.17 -2.84
N VAL A 124 9.09 2.08 -3.75
CA VAL A 124 7.80 2.77 -3.88
C VAL A 124 7.04 2.20 -5.06
N VAL A 125 5.82 1.72 -4.84
CA VAL A 125 4.92 1.22 -5.88
C VAL A 125 3.81 2.25 -6.11
N ALA A 126 3.80 2.84 -7.30
CA ALA A 126 2.80 3.81 -7.73
C ALA A 126 1.59 3.09 -8.34
N VAL A 127 0.41 3.33 -7.78
CA VAL A 127 -0.87 2.74 -8.20
C VAL A 127 -1.89 3.82 -8.56
N GLY A 128 -2.04 4.84 -7.71
CA GLY A 128 -2.92 5.98 -7.96
C GLY A 128 -2.48 6.78 -9.19
N LEU A 129 -3.42 7.44 -9.84
CA LEU A 129 -3.20 8.16 -11.10
C LEU A 129 -3.52 9.65 -10.95
N PRO A 130 -2.71 10.43 -10.20
CA PRO A 130 -2.84 11.88 -10.21
C PRO A 130 -2.46 12.42 -11.59
N PRO A 131 -3.06 13.53 -12.07
CA PRO A 131 -2.71 14.13 -13.36
C PRO A 131 -1.35 14.85 -13.34
N GLU A 132 -0.70 14.92 -12.20
CA GLU A 132 0.52 15.68 -11.96
C GLU A 132 1.77 14.79 -12.03
N SER A 133 2.90 15.42 -12.31
CA SER A 133 4.23 14.78 -12.19
C SER A 133 4.77 14.92 -10.78
N MET A 134 5.46 13.91 -10.28
CA MET A 134 6.22 13.99 -9.03
C MET A 134 7.65 14.46 -9.28
N SER A 135 8.27 15.06 -8.25
CA SER A 135 9.69 15.37 -8.25
C SER A 135 10.47 14.26 -7.56
N LEU A 136 11.64 13.91 -8.11
CA LEU A 136 12.56 12.94 -7.51
C LEU A 136 13.89 13.63 -7.20
N ASP A 137 14.35 13.50 -5.96
CA ASP A 137 15.71 13.87 -5.57
C ASP A 137 16.67 12.82 -6.14
N ILE A 138 17.35 13.17 -7.23
CA ILE A 138 18.24 12.25 -7.95
C ILE A 138 19.39 11.77 -7.05
N PRO A 139 20.12 12.64 -6.32
CA PRO A 139 21.15 12.20 -5.38
C PRO A 139 20.64 11.15 -4.38
N ARG A 140 19.51 11.40 -3.74
CA ARG A 140 18.92 10.45 -2.80
C ARG A 140 18.51 9.13 -3.47
N LEU A 141 17.89 9.21 -4.65
CA LEU A 141 17.51 8.02 -5.41
C LEU A 141 18.73 7.11 -5.69
N VAL A 142 19.84 7.72 -6.09
CA VAL A 142 21.08 7.00 -6.46
C VAL A 142 21.83 6.50 -5.22
N LEU A 143 22.07 7.37 -4.25
CA LEU A 143 22.89 7.04 -3.07
C LEU A 143 22.20 6.04 -2.15
N ASP A 144 20.89 6.14 -2.00
CA ASP A 144 20.10 5.24 -1.15
C ASP A 144 19.58 4.02 -1.92
N GLY A 145 19.74 3.94 -3.24
CA GLY A 145 19.29 2.82 -4.06
C GLY A 145 17.78 2.62 -4.01
N ILE A 146 17.00 3.71 -4.04
CA ILE A 146 15.54 3.65 -3.98
C ILE A 146 14.98 3.24 -5.33
N GLU A 147 14.02 2.33 -5.33
CA GLU A 147 13.28 1.93 -6.52
C GLU A 147 11.90 2.60 -6.54
N VAL A 148 11.52 3.19 -7.68
CA VAL A 148 10.17 3.70 -7.93
C VAL A 148 9.60 2.95 -9.13
N VAL A 149 8.49 2.23 -8.93
CA VAL A 149 7.89 1.38 -9.96
C VAL A 149 6.39 1.64 -10.07
N GLY A 150 5.85 1.61 -11.29
CA GLY A 150 4.42 1.65 -11.54
C GLY A 150 3.80 0.25 -11.49
N SER A 151 2.54 0.17 -11.06
CA SER A 151 1.76 -1.07 -11.07
C SER A 151 0.36 -0.81 -11.63
N LEU A 152 0.01 -1.51 -12.70
CA LEU A 152 -1.30 -1.44 -13.33
C LEU A 152 -1.99 -2.80 -13.24
N VAL A 153 -3.16 -2.84 -12.59
CA VAL A 153 -3.99 -4.05 -12.43
C VAL A 153 -3.15 -5.27 -12.01
N GLY A 154 -3.21 -6.35 -12.73
CA GLY A 154 -2.45 -7.58 -12.50
C GLY A 154 -2.58 -8.53 -13.67
N THR A 155 -1.87 -9.65 -13.60
CA THR A 155 -1.94 -10.75 -14.56
C THR A 155 -3.12 -11.67 -14.25
N ARG A 156 -3.42 -12.62 -15.13
CA ARG A 156 -4.42 -13.67 -14.87
C ARG A 156 -4.04 -14.51 -13.65
N GLN A 157 -2.75 -14.75 -13.44
CA GLN A 157 -2.25 -15.48 -12.29
C GLN A 157 -2.49 -14.67 -10.99
N ASP A 158 -2.21 -13.36 -11.01
CA ASP A 158 -2.49 -12.48 -9.85
C ASP A 158 -3.97 -12.46 -9.50
N LEU A 159 -4.87 -12.50 -10.51
CA LEU A 159 -6.31 -12.56 -10.29
C LEU A 159 -6.72 -13.89 -9.63
N THR A 160 -6.18 -15.01 -10.10
CA THR A 160 -6.44 -16.33 -9.51
C THR A 160 -6.01 -16.37 -8.04
N GLU A 161 -4.82 -15.88 -7.74
CA GLU A 161 -4.28 -15.79 -6.38
C GLU A 161 -5.13 -14.85 -5.50
N ALA A 162 -5.53 -13.68 -6.04
CA ALA A 162 -6.38 -12.73 -5.31
C ALA A 162 -7.76 -13.34 -4.94
N PHE A 163 -8.38 -14.06 -5.86
CA PHE A 163 -9.62 -14.79 -5.58
C PHE A 163 -9.46 -15.88 -4.52
N GLN A 164 -8.34 -16.59 -4.55
CA GLN A 164 -8.05 -17.62 -3.54
C GLN A 164 -7.97 -16.99 -2.15
N PHE A 165 -7.22 -15.89 -1.97
CA PHE A 165 -7.12 -15.22 -0.68
C PHE A 165 -8.44 -14.64 -0.20
N ALA A 166 -9.29 -14.16 -1.12
CA ALA A 166 -10.63 -13.71 -0.77
C ALA A 166 -11.52 -14.87 -0.32
N ALA A 167 -11.48 -16.02 -1.00
CA ALA A 167 -12.22 -17.22 -0.62
C ALA A 167 -11.76 -17.80 0.74
N GLU A 168 -10.47 -17.65 1.07
CA GLU A 168 -9.91 -18.01 2.39
C GLU A 168 -10.28 -17.00 3.49
N GLY A 169 -11.00 -15.93 3.18
CA GLY A 169 -11.39 -14.88 4.14
C GLY A 169 -10.24 -13.97 4.58
N LYS A 170 -9.07 -14.04 3.94
CA LYS A 170 -7.92 -13.19 4.26
C LYS A 170 -8.10 -11.76 3.83
N VAL A 171 -8.90 -11.53 2.79
CA VAL A 171 -9.21 -10.22 2.22
C VAL A 171 -10.72 -10.13 2.00
N VAL A 172 -11.33 -9.16 2.66
CA VAL A 172 -12.78 -8.93 2.60
C VAL A 172 -13.02 -7.49 2.13
N PRO A 173 -13.57 -7.28 0.92
CA PRO A 173 -13.98 -5.95 0.47
C PRO A 173 -15.00 -5.33 1.44
N LYS A 174 -14.81 -4.07 1.79
CA LYS A 174 -15.70 -3.28 2.67
C LYS A 174 -16.18 -2.04 1.93
#